data_85a3b245c3777846d687b6668cd1d75b
#
_entry.id   85a3b245c3777846d687b6668cd1d75b
#
_cell.length_a   1.000
_cell.length_b   1.000
_cell.length_c   1.000
_cell.angle_alpha   90.00
_cell.angle_beta   90.00
_cell.angle_gamma   90.00
#
_symmetry.space_group_name_H-M   'P 1'
#
loop_
_entity.id
_entity.type
_entity.pdbx_description
1 polymer ?
#
loop_
_entity_poly.entity_id
_entity_poly.type
_entity_poly.pdbx_seq_one_letter_code
_entity_poly.pdbx_strand_id
1 'polypeptide(L)'
;GRGCPVDYNEKEKRYNWELVFCEMYAGGKYGENGENYEYSLGLNGLGSCATQYASEFFDAVIRRDGFKYTLHFEKGKNIGGLHKEPTDRKKTGSLFRWRPDKEVFTDINIPVEYYRDVLRRQAVVNKGVTFRFRNQVGGKFETEEYCYPDGIKQYLEELVGENAFTMPVFWEAERRGRDAENRPEMKLKITASFCFSKQ
;
A
#
# COMPACT_ATOMS: atom_id res chain seq x y z
N GLY A 1 8.87 -6.05 -3.48
CA GLY A 1 7.91 -6.79 -2.66
C GLY A 1 7.77 -8.23 -3.13
N ARG A 2 7.11 -9.09 -2.31
CA ARG A 2 6.95 -10.53 -2.61
C ARG A 2 5.92 -10.85 -3.69
N GLY A 3 5.15 -9.88 -4.12
CA GLY A 3 3.96 -10.07 -4.97
C GLY A 3 2.69 -10.29 -4.16
N CYS A 4 1.58 -9.71 -4.63
CA CYS A 4 0.26 -9.88 -4.03
C CYS A 4 -0.14 -11.36 -4.05
N PRO A 5 -0.79 -11.92 -3.00
CA PRO A 5 -1.31 -13.28 -3.05
C PRO A 5 -2.44 -13.39 -4.09
N VAL A 6 -2.37 -14.40 -4.93
CA VAL A 6 -3.36 -14.67 -6.01
C VAL A 6 -3.73 -16.14 -6.13
N ASP A 7 -2.98 -17.00 -5.44
CA ASP A 7 -3.09 -18.44 -5.38
C ASP A 7 -4.43 -18.90 -4.75
N TYR A 8 -4.72 -20.18 -4.87
CA TYR A 8 -5.90 -20.78 -4.26
C TYR A 8 -5.77 -20.80 -2.73
N ASN A 9 -6.82 -20.40 -2.04
CA ASN A 9 -6.91 -20.36 -0.59
C ASN A 9 -7.80 -21.52 -0.12
N GLU A 10 -7.19 -22.54 0.46
CA GLU A 10 -7.89 -23.75 0.90
C GLU A 10 -8.91 -23.46 2.03
N LYS A 11 -8.63 -22.49 2.89
CA LYS A 11 -9.50 -22.10 3.98
C LYS A 11 -10.77 -21.41 3.49
N GLU A 12 -10.62 -20.51 2.54
CA GLU A 12 -11.73 -19.73 1.96
C GLU A 12 -12.37 -20.45 0.76
N LYS A 13 -11.77 -21.58 0.28
CA LYS A 13 -12.19 -22.39 -0.88
C LYS A 13 -12.36 -21.60 -2.18
N ARG A 14 -11.49 -20.63 -2.38
CA ARG A 14 -11.43 -19.79 -3.58
C ARG A 14 -10.05 -19.13 -3.76
N TYR A 15 -9.84 -18.43 -4.84
CA TYR A 15 -8.56 -17.78 -5.10
C TYR A 15 -8.37 -16.49 -4.27
N ASN A 16 -7.16 -16.25 -3.79
CA ASN A 16 -6.79 -15.03 -3.07
C ASN A 16 -7.02 -13.78 -3.91
N TRP A 17 -6.87 -13.84 -5.24
CA TRP A 17 -7.16 -12.67 -6.08
C TRP A 17 -8.62 -12.22 -6.02
N GLU A 18 -9.57 -13.16 -5.83
CA GLU A 18 -10.99 -12.81 -5.66
C GLU A 18 -11.22 -12.07 -4.34
N LEU A 19 -10.53 -12.51 -3.27
CA LEU A 19 -10.56 -11.84 -1.99
C LEU A 19 -9.95 -10.43 -2.05
N VAL A 20 -8.82 -10.29 -2.76
CA VAL A 20 -8.08 -9.01 -2.84
C VAL A 20 -8.79 -7.97 -3.70
N PHE A 21 -9.34 -8.39 -4.84
CA PHE A 21 -9.85 -7.46 -5.84
C PHE A 21 -11.38 -7.43 -5.94
N CYS A 22 -12.08 -8.44 -5.46
CA CYS A 22 -13.52 -8.55 -5.64
C CYS A 22 -14.33 -8.55 -4.34
N GLU A 23 -13.67 -8.68 -3.17
CA GLU A 23 -14.36 -8.70 -1.88
C GLU A 23 -13.91 -7.57 -0.97
N MET A 24 -14.87 -6.80 -0.49
CA MET A 24 -14.62 -5.79 0.55
C MET A 24 -14.48 -6.46 1.91
N TYR A 25 -13.67 -5.87 2.78
CA TYR A 25 -13.40 -6.33 4.14
C TYR A 25 -12.74 -7.72 4.24
N ALA A 26 -12.11 -8.18 3.17
CA ALA A 26 -11.44 -9.49 3.13
C ALA A 26 -9.97 -9.46 3.59
N GLY A 27 -9.46 -8.33 4.09
CA GLY A 27 -8.03 -8.15 4.42
C GLY A 27 -7.46 -9.17 5.39
N GLY A 28 -8.23 -9.65 6.35
CA GLY A 28 -7.82 -10.70 7.29
C GLY A 28 -7.77 -12.12 6.72
N LYS A 29 -8.20 -12.32 5.47
CA LYS A 29 -8.34 -13.62 4.83
C LYS A 29 -7.21 -14.01 3.89
N TYR A 30 -6.29 -13.07 3.57
CA TYR A 30 -5.27 -13.26 2.52
C TYR A 30 -4.09 -14.15 2.92
N GLY A 31 -3.93 -14.51 4.18
CA GLY A 31 -2.80 -15.29 4.68
C GLY A 31 -3.22 -16.61 5.28
N GLU A 32 -2.41 -17.66 5.09
CA GLU A 32 -2.67 -18.97 5.68
C GLU A 32 -2.67 -18.95 7.22
N ASN A 33 -1.94 -17.99 7.84
CA ASN A 33 -1.74 -17.95 9.30
C ASN A 33 -1.96 -16.58 9.97
N GLY A 34 -2.42 -15.54 9.27
CA GLY A 34 -2.62 -14.21 9.88
C GLY A 34 -1.33 -13.47 10.29
N GLU A 35 -0.20 -14.16 10.39
CA GLU A 35 1.07 -13.62 10.89
C GLU A 35 1.72 -12.56 9.98
N ASN A 36 1.40 -12.58 8.68
CA ASN A 36 1.98 -11.65 7.71
C ASN A 36 1.33 -10.26 7.67
N TYR A 37 0.26 -10.02 8.44
CA TYR A 37 -0.49 -8.77 8.49
C TYR A 37 -0.33 -7.98 9.79
N GLU A 38 0.58 -8.38 10.66
CA GLU A 38 0.81 -7.78 11.97
C GLU A 38 1.10 -6.26 11.92
N TYR A 39 1.54 -5.75 10.77
CA TYR A 39 1.92 -4.34 10.56
C TYR A 39 1.29 -3.69 9.34
N SER A 40 0.18 -4.22 8.83
CA SER A 40 -0.52 -3.62 7.69
C SER A 40 -1.26 -2.36 8.13
N LEU A 41 -1.02 -1.23 7.44
CA LEU A 41 -1.83 -0.02 7.55
C LEU A 41 -3.25 -0.20 6.98
N GLY A 42 -3.48 -1.24 6.19
CA GLY A 42 -4.76 -1.59 5.58
C GLY A 42 -5.45 -2.72 6.32
N LEU A 43 -6.19 -2.42 7.36
CA LEU A 43 -6.90 -3.41 8.17
C LEU A 43 -8.12 -4.03 7.46
N ASN A 44 -8.74 -3.31 6.55
CA ASN A 44 -10.07 -3.65 6.05
C ASN A 44 -10.08 -4.31 4.67
N GLY A 45 -8.99 -4.26 3.91
CA GLY A 45 -8.96 -4.84 2.55
C GLY A 45 -9.93 -4.15 1.57
N LEU A 46 -10.12 -2.83 1.72
CA LEU A 46 -11.04 -2.05 0.89
C LEU A 46 -10.37 -1.44 -0.35
N GLY A 47 -9.13 -0.98 -0.22
CA GLY A 47 -8.50 -0.12 -1.22
C GLY A 47 -8.40 -0.77 -2.60
N SER A 48 -7.87 -1.99 -2.69
CA SER A 48 -7.71 -2.69 -3.98
C SER A 48 -9.04 -3.01 -4.63
N CYS A 49 -10.01 -3.47 -3.85
CA CYS A 49 -11.34 -3.80 -4.30
C CYS A 49 -12.08 -2.55 -4.80
N ALA A 50 -12.11 -1.46 -4.01
CA ALA A 50 -12.78 -0.21 -4.39
C ALA A 50 -12.14 0.39 -5.65
N THR A 51 -10.81 0.40 -5.75
CA THR A 51 -10.11 0.91 -6.95
C THR A 51 -10.48 0.11 -8.19
N GLN A 52 -10.52 -1.23 -8.08
CA GLN A 52 -10.88 -2.11 -9.18
C GLN A 52 -12.31 -1.85 -9.66
N TYR A 53 -13.29 -1.78 -8.74
CA TYR A 53 -14.70 -1.54 -9.09
C TYR A 53 -14.97 -0.14 -9.63
N ALA A 54 -14.22 0.85 -9.20
CA ALA A 54 -14.37 2.24 -9.62
C ALA A 54 -13.52 2.60 -10.85
N SER A 55 -12.99 1.61 -11.57
CA SER A 55 -12.12 1.81 -12.72
C SER A 55 -12.80 1.40 -14.03
N GLU A 56 -12.56 2.16 -15.09
CA GLU A 56 -12.90 1.80 -16.48
C GLU A 56 -12.20 0.49 -16.85
N PHE A 57 -10.92 0.38 -16.51
CA PHE A 57 -10.15 -0.87 -16.55
C PHE A 57 -9.19 -0.96 -15.38
N PHE A 58 -8.86 -2.18 -14.97
CA PHE A 58 -7.86 -2.47 -13.96
C PHE A 58 -7.07 -3.71 -14.36
N ASP A 59 -5.75 -3.56 -14.52
CA ASP A 59 -4.80 -4.63 -14.82
C ASP A 59 -3.95 -4.92 -13.60
N ALA A 60 -3.74 -6.20 -13.31
CA ALA A 60 -2.79 -6.67 -12.30
C ALA A 60 -1.77 -7.62 -12.92
N VAL A 61 -0.49 -7.32 -12.77
CA VAL A 61 0.62 -8.21 -13.12
C VAL A 61 1.41 -8.53 -11.86
N ILE A 62 1.39 -9.77 -11.45
CA ILE A 62 1.98 -10.20 -10.18
C ILE A 62 3.02 -11.28 -10.45
N ARG A 63 4.23 -11.08 -9.91
CA ARG A 63 5.32 -12.06 -9.98
C ARG A 63 5.59 -12.58 -8.58
N ARG A 64 5.38 -13.88 -8.40
CA ARG A 64 5.58 -14.56 -7.14
C ARG A 64 5.81 -16.07 -7.36
N ASP A 65 6.63 -16.67 -6.54
CA ASP A 65 6.87 -18.11 -6.48
C ASP A 65 7.29 -18.76 -7.82
N GLY A 66 7.99 -17.99 -8.67
CA GLY A 66 8.44 -18.45 -9.99
C GLY A 66 7.38 -18.38 -11.08
N PHE A 67 6.28 -17.70 -10.83
CA PHE A 67 5.21 -17.48 -11.80
C PHE A 67 4.90 -16.00 -11.99
N LYS A 68 4.44 -15.67 -13.19
CA LYS A 68 3.80 -14.40 -13.50
C LYS A 68 2.31 -14.65 -13.66
N TYR A 69 1.53 -13.93 -12.91
CA TYR A 69 0.07 -13.94 -12.96
C TYR A 69 -0.44 -12.64 -13.55
N THR A 70 -1.45 -12.73 -14.41
CA THR A 70 -2.11 -11.55 -14.99
C THR A 70 -3.61 -11.65 -14.82
N LEU A 71 -4.22 -10.51 -14.48
CA LEU A 71 -5.66 -10.33 -14.37
C LEU A 71 -6.04 -9.04 -15.08
N HIS A 72 -7.18 -9.07 -15.77
CA HIS A 72 -7.78 -7.92 -16.40
C HIS A 72 -9.24 -7.75 -15.94
N PHE A 73 -9.62 -6.52 -15.61
CA PHE A 73 -10.97 -6.17 -15.22
C PHE A 73 -11.45 -4.98 -16.04
N GLU A 74 -12.73 -5.00 -16.42
CA GLU A 74 -13.43 -3.88 -17.04
C GLU A 74 -14.68 -3.56 -16.23
N LYS A 75 -14.78 -2.32 -15.74
CA LYS A 75 -15.93 -1.83 -14.94
C LYS A 75 -16.36 -2.83 -13.85
N GLY A 76 -15.42 -3.33 -13.07
CA GLY A 76 -15.66 -4.27 -11.98
C GLY A 76 -15.77 -5.74 -12.38
N LYS A 77 -15.76 -6.09 -13.66
CA LYS A 77 -15.90 -7.46 -14.14
C LYS A 77 -14.54 -8.05 -14.54
N ASN A 78 -14.21 -9.22 -14.01
CA ASN A 78 -13.03 -9.95 -14.47
C ASN A 78 -13.24 -10.47 -15.89
N ILE A 79 -12.28 -10.22 -16.77
CA ILE A 79 -12.28 -10.64 -18.17
C ILE A 79 -11.17 -11.66 -18.37
N GLY A 80 -11.52 -12.87 -18.76
CA GLY A 80 -10.56 -13.95 -19.10
C GLY A 80 -9.97 -14.73 -17.93
N GLY A 81 -10.33 -14.41 -16.69
CA GLY A 81 -9.84 -15.14 -15.51
C GLY A 81 -8.38 -14.85 -15.14
N LEU A 82 -7.80 -15.73 -14.32
CA LEU A 82 -6.41 -15.67 -13.90
C LEU A 82 -5.52 -16.39 -14.93
N HIS A 83 -4.62 -15.67 -15.56
CA HIS A 83 -3.58 -16.26 -16.41
C HIS A 83 -2.30 -16.47 -15.60
N LYS A 84 -1.65 -17.63 -15.79
CA LYS A 84 -0.42 -18.02 -15.08
C LYS A 84 0.61 -18.54 -16.05
N GLU A 85 1.82 -17.98 -16.03
CA GLU A 85 2.96 -18.41 -16.82
C GLU A 85 4.23 -18.49 -15.97
N PRO A 86 5.18 -19.41 -16.28
CA PRO A 86 6.45 -19.46 -15.58
C PRO A 86 7.27 -18.18 -15.76
N THR A 87 8.02 -17.79 -14.73
CA THR A 87 8.98 -16.68 -14.80
C THR A 87 10.19 -16.94 -13.89
N ASP A 88 11.19 -16.07 -13.94
CA ASP A 88 12.34 -16.15 -13.05
C ASP A 88 11.90 -16.01 -11.59
N ARG A 89 12.26 -16.98 -10.75
CA ARG A 89 11.95 -16.99 -9.31
C ARG A 89 12.48 -15.78 -8.53
N LYS A 90 13.56 -15.16 -9.02
CA LYS A 90 14.15 -13.97 -8.41
C LYS A 90 13.31 -12.71 -8.66
N LYS A 91 12.45 -12.72 -9.68
CA LYS A 91 11.58 -11.59 -10.01
C LYS A 91 10.29 -11.70 -9.22
N THR A 92 10.13 -10.85 -8.21
CA THR A 92 8.91 -10.74 -7.40
C THR A 92 8.38 -9.33 -7.40
N GLY A 93 7.09 -9.17 -7.18
CA GLY A 93 6.43 -7.87 -7.08
C GLY A 93 5.05 -7.83 -7.72
N SER A 94 4.39 -6.69 -7.57
CA SER A 94 3.07 -6.42 -8.18
C SER A 94 3.12 -5.13 -8.97
N LEU A 95 2.50 -5.13 -10.13
CA LEU A 95 2.23 -3.97 -10.97
C LEU A 95 0.72 -3.86 -11.13
N PHE A 96 0.18 -2.69 -10.82
CA PHE A 96 -1.21 -2.36 -11.05
C PHE A 96 -1.30 -1.18 -12.01
N ARG A 97 -2.23 -1.25 -12.95
CA ARG A 97 -2.51 -0.19 -13.91
C ARG A 97 -4.02 -0.03 -14.02
N TRP A 98 -4.50 1.18 -13.86
CA TRP A 98 -5.93 1.45 -13.92
C TRP A 98 -6.22 2.86 -14.45
N ARG A 99 -7.46 3.07 -14.83
CA ARG A 99 -8.03 4.37 -15.12
C ARG A 99 -9.33 4.52 -14.32
N PRO A 100 -9.51 5.59 -13.54
CA PRO A 100 -10.79 5.87 -12.90
C PRO A 100 -11.91 5.98 -13.93
N ASP A 101 -13.09 5.43 -13.61
CA ASP A 101 -14.24 5.45 -14.50
C ASP A 101 -14.99 6.79 -14.39
N LYS A 102 -15.20 7.46 -15.51
CA LYS A 102 -15.94 8.73 -15.59
C LYS A 102 -17.44 8.57 -15.32
N GLU A 103 -17.98 7.35 -15.37
CA GLU A 103 -19.34 7.07 -14.93
C GLU A 103 -19.47 7.02 -13.41
N VAL A 104 -18.33 6.79 -12.70
CA VAL A 104 -18.27 6.77 -11.23
C VAL A 104 -17.83 8.12 -10.68
N PHE A 105 -16.86 8.77 -11.34
CA PHE A 105 -16.27 10.03 -10.88
C PHE A 105 -16.61 11.17 -11.84
N THR A 106 -17.04 12.29 -11.30
CA THR A 106 -17.31 13.53 -12.06
C THR A 106 -16.05 14.15 -12.66
N ASP A 107 -14.91 13.99 -11.99
CA ASP A 107 -13.59 14.40 -12.45
C ASP A 107 -12.56 13.32 -12.12
N ILE A 108 -11.70 13.01 -13.09
CA ILE A 108 -10.60 12.03 -12.93
C ILE A 108 -9.22 12.71 -13.01
N ASN A 109 -9.17 14.04 -13.10
CA ASN A 109 -7.93 14.80 -13.15
C ASN A 109 -7.44 15.08 -11.73
N ILE A 110 -6.67 14.14 -11.17
CA ILE A 110 -6.12 14.30 -9.83
C ILE A 110 -4.90 15.23 -9.91
N PRO A 111 -4.85 16.33 -9.12
CA PRO A 111 -3.71 17.21 -9.09
C PRO A 111 -2.41 16.48 -8.72
N VAL A 112 -1.31 16.80 -9.40
CA VAL A 112 0.01 16.17 -9.16
C VAL A 112 0.46 16.36 -7.72
N GLU A 113 0.19 17.53 -7.13
CA GLU A 113 0.54 17.84 -5.73
C GLU A 113 -0.10 16.89 -4.72
N TYR A 114 -1.29 16.38 -5.02
CA TYR A 114 -1.94 15.38 -4.17
C TYR A 114 -1.12 14.09 -4.08
N TYR A 115 -0.58 13.62 -5.22
CA TYR A 115 0.29 12.44 -5.23
C TYR A 115 1.60 12.70 -4.48
N ARG A 116 2.22 13.86 -4.67
CA ARG A 116 3.45 14.26 -3.98
C ARG A 116 3.26 14.22 -2.47
N ASP A 117 2.18 14.83 -2.00
CA ASP A 117 1.85 14.93 -0.58
C ASP A 117 1.59 13.56 0.04
N VAL A 118 0.77 12.74 -0.60
CA VAL A 118 0.45 11.39 -0.14
C VAL A 118 1.70 10.52 -0.10
N LEU A 119 2.52 10.51 -1.16
CA LEU A 119 3.72 9.68 -1.23
C LEU A 119 4.78 10.10 -0.21
N ARG A 120 4.95 11.41 0.01
CA ARG A 120 5.84 11.91 1.06
C ARG A 120 5.39 11.44 2.43
N ARG A 121 4.11 11.60 2.79
CA ARG A 121 3.56 11.11 4.06
C ARG A 121 3.73 9.61 4.21
N GLN A 122 3.48 8.84 3.14
CA GLN A 122 3.69 7.40 3.16
C GLN A 122 5.16 7.02 3.37
N ALA A 123 6.11 7.77 2.78
CA ALA A 123 7.53 7.53 3.00
C ALA A 123 7.95 7.79 4.45
N VAL A 124 7.40 8.83 5.08
CA VAL A 124 7.68 9.16 6.49
C VAL A 124 7.25 8.05 7.44
N VAL A 125 6.03 7.51 7.27
CA VAL A 125 5.50 6.47 8.17
C VAL A 125 6.00 5.07 7.85
N ASN A 126 6.53 4.85 6.64
CA ASN A 126 7.14 3.59 6.22
C ASN A 126 8.66 3.72 6.14
N LYS A 127 9.29 3.82 7.30
CA LYS A 127 10.74 4.01 7.47
C LYS A 127 11.55 3.13 6.52
N GLY A 128 12.43 3.74 5.72
CA GLY A 128 13.34 3.07 4.80
C GLY A 128 12.71 2.56 3.50
N VAL A 129 11.40 2.76 3.29
CA VAL A 129 10.75 2.45 2.01
C VAL A 129 10.93 3.62 1.06
N THR A 130 11.41 3.35 -0.15
CA THR A 130 11.54 4.36 -1.21
C THR A 130 10.27 4.38 -2.05
N PHE A 131 9.65 5.54 -2.14
CA PHE A 131 8.56 5.83 -3.06
C PHE A 131 9.09 6.64 -4.24
N ARG A 132 8.94 6.10 -5.44
CA ARG A 132 9.33 6.78 -6.67
C ARG A 132 8.09 7.24 -7.42
N PHE A 133 7.93 8.53 -7.55
CA PHE A 133 6.87 9.15 -8.33
C PHE A 133 7.39 9.52 -9.71
N ARG A 134 6.66 9.12 -10.76
CA ARG A 134 6.98 9.47 -12.14
C ARG A 134 5.76 10.12 -12.77
N ASN A 135 5.85 11.41 -13.02
CA ASN A 135 4.82 12.19 -13.68
C ASN A 135 5.19 12.42 -15.14
N GLN A 136 4.26 12.19 -16.05
CA GLN A 136 4.46 12.45 -17.46
C GLN A 136 4.00 13.86 -17.81
N VAL A 137 4.95 14.70 -18.24
CA VAL A 137 4.71 16.08 -18.67
C VAL A 137 5.26 16.24 -20.09
N GLY A 138 4.43 16.65 -21.04
CA GLY A 138 4.85 16.89 -22.43
C GLY A 138 5.58 15.71 -23.09
N GLY A 139 5.19 14.46 -22.77
CA GLY A 139 5.80 13.25 -23.33
C GLY A 139 7.10 12.79 -22.62
N LYS A 140 7.60 13.53 -21.64
CA LYS A 140 8.74 13.16 -20.80
C LYS A 140 8.29 12.81 -19.39
N PHE A 141 9.07 11.94 -18.71
CA PHE A 141 8.82 11.62 -17.30
C PHE A 141 9.72 12.47 -16.40
N GLU A 142 9.08 13.22 -15.51
CA GLU A 142 9.72 13.80 -14.32
C GLU A 142 9.67 12.77 -13.20
N THR A 143 10.80 12.56 -12.52
CA THR A 143 10.92 11.54 -11.46
C THR A 143 11.32 12.18 -10.16
N GLU A 144 10.58 11.89 -9.11
CA GLU A 144 10.85 12.30 -7.73
C GLU A 144 10.93 11.05 -6.85
N GLU A 145 11.79 11.08 -5.82
CA GLU A 145 11.93 10.00 -4.87
C GLU A 145 11.76 10.51 -3.44
N TYR A 146 11.00 9.78 -2.66
CA TYR A 146 10.77 10.03 -1.24
C TYR A 146 11.23 8.83 -0.45
N CYS A 147 12.19 9.02 0.45
CA CYS A 147 12.68 7.99 1.36
C CYS A 147 13.12 8.64 2.66
N TYR A 148 12.62 8.13 3.77
CA TYR A 148 12.97 8.60 5.11
C TYR A 148 13.57 7.44 5.92
N PRO A 149 14.89 7.22 5.84
CA PRO A 149 15.58 6.17 6.58
C PRO A 149 15.37 6.24 8.10
N ASP A 150 15.26 7.46 8.65
CA ASP A 150 14.98 7.70 10.05
C ASP A 150 13.50 8.05 10.34
N GLY A 151 12.65 7.93 9.33
CA GLY A 151 11.21 8.08 9.44
C GLY A 151 10.78 9.44 9.96
N ILE A 152 9.87 9.45 10.93
CA ILE A 152 9.25 10.67 11.49
C ILE A 152 10.26 11.62 12.13
N LYS A 153 11.38 11.13 12.67
CA LYS A 153 12.44 11.96 13.25
C LYS A 153 13.07 12.84 12.18
N GLN A 154 13.53 12.22 11.08
CA GLN A 154 14.13 12.94 9.95
C GLN A 154 13.15 13.96 9.34
N TYR A 155 11.89 13.55 9.18
CA TYR A 155 10.86 14.45 8.66
C TYR A 155 10.68 15.70 9.54
N LEU A 156 10.67 15.51 10.86
CA LEU A 156 10.55 16.62 11.79
C LEU A 156 11.77 17.56 11.73
N GLU A 157 12.98 16.98 11.64
CA GLU A 157 14.23 17.76 11.47
C GLU A 157 14.19 18.62 10.18
N GLU A 158 13.73 18.05 9.07
CA GLU A 158 13.56 18.79 7.81
C GLU A 158 12.47 19.88 7.92
N LEU A 159 11.37 19.59 8.64
CA LEU A 159 10.24 20.51 8.76
C LEU A 159 10.60 21.77 9.57
N VAL A 160 11.31 21.60 10.68
CA VAL A 160 11.63 22.72 11.57
C VAL A 160 12.94 23.44 11.19
N GLY A 161 13.89 22.74 10.58
CA GLY A 161 15.16 23.29 10.15
C GLY A 161 15.85 24.14 11.23
N GLU A 162 16.28 25.34 10.85
CA GLU A 162 16.94 26.30 11.77
C GLU A 162 16.00 26.97 12.77
N ASN A 163 14.69 26.78 12.63
CA ASN A 163 13.68 27.36 13.54
C ASN A 163 13.48 26.53 14.81
N ALA A 164 14.18 25.41 14.96
CA ALA A 164 14.08 24.54 16.13
C ALA A 164 14.73 25.20 17.37
N PHE A 165 13.96 25.32 18.47
CA PHE A 165 14.50 25.72 19.77
C PHE A 165 15.14 24.57 20.53
N THR A 166 14.69 23.33 20.25
CA THR A 166 15.20 22.12 20.87
C THR A 166 15.49 21.07 19.80
N MET A 167 16.46 20.20 20.07
CA MET A 167 16.65 19.01 19.23
C MET A 167 15.37 18.16 19.24
N PRO A 168 14.98 17.58 18.08
CA PRO A 168 13.87 16.63 18.03
C PRO A 168 14.10 15.44 18.94
N VAL A 169 13.16 15.20 19.83
CA VAL A 169 13.12 14.03 20.68
C VAL A 169 12.35 12.93 19.98
N PHE A 170 12.91 11.75 19.92
CA PHE A 170 12.26 10.55 19.37
C PHE A 170 11.90 9.60 20.51
N TRP A 171 10.68 9.10 20.47
CA TRP A 171 10.18 8.11 21.41
C TRP A 171 9.51 6.95 20.67
N GLU A 172 9.82 5.75 21.10
CA GLU A 172 9.21 4.53 20.58
C GLU A 172 8.80 3.62 21.73
N ALA A 173 7.59 3.06 21.65
CA ALA A 173 7.13 2.06 22.59
C ALA A 173 6.41 0.93 21.86
N GLU A 174 6.62 -0.28 22.37
CA GLU A 174 5.92 -1.48 21.92
C GLU A 174 5.23 -2.10 23.13
N ARG A 175 3.96 -2.46 22.95
CA ARG A 175 3.13 -3.13 23.95
C ARG A 175 2.35 -4.26 23.31
N ARG A 176 2.08 -5.28 24.11
CA ARG A 176 1.10 -6.32 23.77
C ARG A 176 -0.06 -6.23 24.74
N GLY A 177 -1.24 -6.46 24.27
CA GLY A 177 -2.45 -6.39 25.08
C GLY A 177 -3.68 -6.80 24.30
N ARG A 178 -4.77 -6.90 25.03
CA ARG A 178 -6.11 -7.19 24.50
C ARG A 178 -7.03 -6.03 24.83
N ASP A 179 -7.91 -5.71 23.90
CA ASP A 179 -8.97 -4.72 24.12
C ASP A 179 -10.17 -5.31 24.89
N ALA A 180 -10.30 -6.66 24.88
CA ALA A 180 -11.27 -7.41 25.70
C ALA A 180 -10.72 -8.83 25.98
N GLU A 181 -11.15 -9.46 27.06
CA GLU A 181 -10.65 -10.76 27.52
C GLU A 181 -10.78 -11.90 26.48
N ASN A 182 -11.81 -11.86 25.67
CA ASN A 182 -12.14 -12.87 24.64
C ASN A 182 -11.64 -12.51 23.24
N ARG A 183 -10.81 -11.44 23.09
CA ARG A 183 -10.20 -11.06 21.83
C ARG A 183 -8.74 -11.51 21.74
N PRO A 184 -8.20 -11.71 20.53
CA PRO A 184 -6.80 -12.05 20.36
C PRO A 184 -5.90 -10.93 20.89
N GLU A 185 -4.71 -11.29 21.34
CA GLU A 185 -3.69 -10.33 21.73
C GLU A 185 -3.23 -9.52 20.53
N MET A 186 -3.18 -8.21 20.69
CA MET A 186 -2.68 -7.28 19.67
C MET A 186 -1.31 -6.76 20.05
N LYS A 187 -0.46 -6.56 19.07
CA LYS A 187 0.83 -5.87 19.20
C LYS A 187 0.65 -4.42 18.78
N LEU A 188 0.87 -3.51 19.70
CA LEU A 188 0.83 -2.07 19.46
C LEU A 188 2.25 -1.51 19.43
N LYS A 189 2.61 -0.86 18.33
CA LYS A 189 3.84 -0.09 18.20
C LYS A 189 3.48 1.37 18.00
N ILE A 190 4.02 2.24 18.87
CA ILE A 190 3.81 3.69 18.82
C ILE A 190 5.17 4.34 18.62
N THR A 191 5.25 5.24 17.66
CA THR A 191 6.41 6.12 17.46
C THR A 191 5.95 7.56 17.52
N ALA A 192 6.71 8.41 18.21
CA ALA A 192 6.46 9.84 18.30
C ALA A 192 7.76 10.61 18.17
N SER A 193 7.71 11.76 17.54
CA SER A 193 8.81 12.72 17.54
C SER A 193 8.25 14.12 17.77
N PHE A 194 8.91 14.91 18.59
CA PHE A 194 8.48 16.27 18.90
C PHE A 194 9.69 17.19 19.18
N CYS A 195 9.51 18.46 18.89
CA CYS A 195 10.43 19.52 19.28
C CYS A 195 9.64 20.82 19.46
N PHE A 196 10.28 21.83 20.02
CA PHE A 196 9.75 23.19 20.05
C PHE A 196 10.42 24.01 18.94
N SER A 197 9.62 24.79 18.20
CA SER A 197 10.10 25.60 17.10
C SER A 197 9.48 27.00 17.12
N LYS A 198 10.09 27.89 16.36
CA LYS A 198 9.62 29.26 16.16
C LYS A 198 8.70 29.28 14.94
N GLN A 199 7.46 28.83 15.10
CA GLN A 199 6.40 29.03 14.11
C GLN A 199 5.21 29.68 14.76
#